data_00f0b6439a93b91e4c849f66fe8e4f5b
#
_entry.id   00f0b6439a93b91e4c849f66fe8e4f5b
#
_cell.length_a   1.000
_cell.length_b   1.000
_cell.length_c   1.000
_cell.angle_alpha   90.00
_cell.angle_beta   90.00
_cell.angle_gamma   90.00
#
_symmetry.space_group_name_H-M   'P 1'
#
loop_
_entity.id
_entity.type
_entity.pdbx_description
1 polymer ?
#
loop_
_entity_poly.entity_id
_entity_poly.type
_entity_poly.pdbx_seq_one_letter_code
_entity_poly.pdbx_strand_id
1 'polypeptide(L)'
;MKAYIDEIEYFVPNNKLSNEDLSAINPDWKVDKIYDKTGISNRYIANKDQTATDLAVEAGKILLGKYPAAVKYCLSLYTLKDSLK
;
A
#
# COMPACT_ATOMS: atom_id res chain seq x y z
N MET A 1 -22.39 -11.19 16.53
CA MET A 1 -22.11 -10.68 15.17
C MET A 1 -20.82 -11.27 14.66
N LYS A 2 -20.82 -11.79 13.46
CA LYS A 2 -19.60 -12.29 12.82
C LYS A 2 -19.12 -11.25 11.82
N ALA A 3 -17.80 -11.03 11.78
CA ALA A 3 -17.17 -10.14 10.83
C ALA A 3 -16.10 -10.90 10.05
N TYR A 4 -15.93 -10.59 8.79
CA TYR A 4 -14.91 -11.19 7.95
C TYR A 4 -14.40 -10.16 6.95
N ILE A 5 -13.20 -10.42 6.43
CA ILE A 5 -12.63 -9.61 5.35
C ILE A 5 -13.18 -10.16 4.03
N ASP A 6 -13.96 -9.34 3.34
CA ASP A 6 -14.59 -9.72 2.08
C ASP A 6 -13.63 -9.55 0.89
N GLU A 7 -12.99 -8.40 0.82
CA GLU A 7 -12.07 -8.08 -0.27
C GLU A 7 -10.88 -7.28 0.22
N ILE A 8 -9.76 -7.43 -0.48
CA ILE A 8 -8.52 -6.69 -0.24
C ILE A 8 -8.01 -6.17 -1.56
N GLU A 9 -7.62 -4.91 -1.60
CA GLU A 9 -6.93 -4.32 -2.73
C GLU A 9 -5.68 -3.60 -2.26
N TYR A 10 -4.74 -3.42 -3.19
CA TYR A 10 -3.50 -2.73 -2.90
C TYR A 10 -3.07 -1.89 -4.09
N PHE A 11 -2.17 -0.98 -3.85
CA PHE A 11 -1.56 -0.15 -4.89
C PHE A 11 -0.06 -0.08 -4.66
N VAL A 12 0.69 -0.23 -5.74
CA VAL A 12 2.16 -0.21 -5.72
C VAL A 12 2.62 0.97 -6.58
N PRO A 13 3.48 1.86 -6.05
CA PRO A 13 4.02 2.96 -6.86
C PRO A 13 4.89 2.44 -8.02
N ASN A 14 5.17 3.30 -8.99
CA ASN A 14 5.86 2.89 -10.22
C ASN A 14 7.39 2.81 -10.08
N ASN A 15 7.97 3.40 -9.04
CA ASN A 15 9.42 3.46 -8.89
C ASN A 15 9.96 2.17 -8.29
N LYS A 16 10.46 1.30 -9.15
CA LYS A 16 11.05 0.03 -8.74
C LYS A 16 12.49 0.22 -8.29
N LEU A 17 12.82 -0.31 -7.12
CA LEU A 17 14.19 -0.30 -6.58
C LEU A 17 14.61 -1.74 -6.30
N SER A 18 15.60 -2.22 -7.04
CA SER A 18 16.15 -3.57 -6.86
C SER A 18 17.22 -3.61 -5.78
N ASN A 19 17.63 -4.82 -5.39
CA ASN A 19 18.74 -4.99 -4.46
C ASN A 19 20.06 -4.48 -5.07
N GLU A 20 20.21 -4.63 -6.38
CA GLU A 20 21.36 -4.09 -7.11
C GLU A 20 21.40 -2.56 -7.00
N ASP A 21 20.25 -1.91 -7.12
CA ASP A 21 20.15 -0.46 -6.97
C ASP A 21 20.54 -0.01 -5.56
N LEU A 22 20.09 -0.75 -4.53
CA LEU A 22 20.45 -0.47 -3.13
C LEU A 22 21.94 -0.63 -2.90
N SER A 23 22.54 -1.69 -3.45
CA SER A 23 23.96 -1.95 -3.31
C SER A 23 24.80 -0.87 -3.99
N ALA A 24 24.31 -0.31 -5.10
CA ALA A 24 24.96 0.80 -5.78
C ALA A 24 24.97 2.08 -4.93
N ILE A 25 23.87 2.32 -4.20
CA ILE A 25 23.77 3.47 -3.30
C ILE A 25 24.62 3.27 -2.05
N ASN A 26 24.66 2.05 -1.51
CA ASN A 26 25.40 1.70 -0.31
C ASN A 26 26.22 0.44 -0.57
N PRO A 27 27.50 0.59 -1.00
CA PRO A 27 28.33 -0.55 -1.40
C PRO A 27 28.61 -1.58 -0.31
N ASP A 28 28.42 -1.22 0.96
CA ASP A 28 28.60 -2.15 2.08
C ASP A 28 27.46 -3.18 2.14
N TRP A 29 26.34 -2.92 1.48
CA TRP A 29 25.18 -3.80 1.45
C TRP A 29 25.27 -4.71 0.23
N LYS A 30 25.68 -5.97 0.44
CA LYS A 30 25.77 -6.97 -0.63
C LYS A 30 24.39 -7.45 -1.02
N VAL A 31 24.18 -7.64 -2.33
CA VAL A 31 22.88 -8.05 -2.90
C VAL A 31 22.37 -9.33 -2.26
N ASP A 32 23.20 -10.36 -2.15
CA ASP A 32 22.82 -11.65 -1.57
C ASP A 32 22.45 -11.53 -0.09
N LYS A 33 23.15 -10.67 0.66
CA LYS A 33 22.86 -10.44 2.08
C LYS A 33 21.56 -9.67 2.29
N ILE A 34 21.26 -8.74 1.42
CA ILE A 34 20.00 -8.01 1.48
C ILE A 34 18.83 -9.02 1.35
N TYR A 35 18.91 -9.89 0.36
CA TYR A 35 17.90 -10.92 0.15
C TYR A 35 17.79 -11.88 1.33
N ASP A 36 18.94 -12.33 1.86
CA ASP A 36 18.96 -13.27 2.98
C ASP A 36 18.29 -12.71 4.23
N LYS A 37 18.44 -11.41 4.47
CA LYS A 37 17.87 -10.75 5.65
C LYS A 37 16.41 -10.34 5.48
N THR A 38 16.02 -9.96 4.27
CA THR A 38 14.71 -9.36 4.03
C THR A 38 13.76 -10.27 3.27
N GLY A 39 14.29 -11.21 2.47
CA GLY A 39 13.47 -12.02 1.56
C GLY A 39 12.91 -11.21 0.40
N ILE A 40 13.43 -9.98 0.20
CA ILE A 40 12.91 -9.05 -0.80
C ILE A 40 13.95 -8.84 -1.88
N SER A 41 13.59 -9.07 -3.15
CA SER A 41 14.45 -8.82 -4.32
C SER A 41 14.26 -7.42 -4.87
N ASN A 42 13.04 -6.95 -4.88
CA ASN A 42 12.66 -5.63 -5.41
C ASN A 42 11.66 -4.97 -4.49
N ARG A 43 11.64 -3.64 -4.49
CA ARG A 43 10.65 -2.85 -3.78
C ARG A 43 10.21 -1.69 -4.65
N TYR A 44 9.06 -1.13 -4.31
CA TYR A 44 8.51 0.02 -5.03
C TYR A 44 8.42 1.18 -4.06
N ILE A 45 8.95 2.32 -4.48
CA ILE A 45 9.11 3.49 -3.62
C ILE A 45 8.24 4.62 -4.13
N ALA A 46 7.55 5.30 -3.21
CA ALA A 46 6.74 6.45 -3.54
C ALA A 46 7.57 7.57 -4.17
N ASN A 47 6.95 8.33 -5.07
CA ASN A 47 7.55 9.55 -5.61
C ASN A 47 7.69 10.59 -4.50
N LYS A 48 8.52 11.62 -4.74
CA LYS A 48 8.74 12.69 -3.76
C LYS A 48 7.44 13.37 -3.32
N ASP A 49 6.48 13.48 -4.24
CA ASP A 49 5.21 14.15 -3.99
C ASP A 49 4.11 13.20 -3.53
N GLN A 50 4.41 11.90 -3.39
CA GLN A 50 3.45 10.88 -3.01
C GLN A 50 3.52 10.60 -1.51
N THR A 51 2.42 10.80 -0.82
CA THR A 51 2.31 10.48 0.61
C THR A 51 1.65 9.12 0.81
N ALA A 52 1.66 8.62 2.05
CA ALA A 52 0.95 7.39 2.41
C ALA A 52 -0.55 7.53 2.11
N THR A 53 -1.11 8.70 2.34
CA THR A 53 -2.52 8.99 2.03
C THR A 53 -2.79 8.85 0.53
N ASP A 54 -1.89 9.37 -0.31
CA ASP A 54 -2.04 9.27 -1.77
C ASP A 54 -2.06 7.81 -2.22
N LEU A 55 -1.18 6.99 -1.67
CA LEU A 55 -1.13 5.56 -1.97
C LEU A 55 -2.39 4.84 -1.51
N ALA A 56 -2.89 5.18 -0.33
CA ALA A 56 -4.13 4.60 0.20
C ALA A 56 -5.34 4.99 -0.65
N VAL A 57 -5.38 6.22 -1.14
CA VAL A 57 -6.46 6.70 -2.02
C VAL A 57 -6.47 5.90 -3.32
N GLU A 58 -5.31 5.65 -3.91
CA GLU A 58 -5.23 4.85 -5.14
C GLU A 58 -5.73 3.42 -4.93
N ALA A 59 -5.35 2.78 -3.83
CA ALA A 59 -5.86 1.46 -3.47
C ALA A 59 -7.37 1.49 -3.25
N GLY A 60 -7.86 2.53 -2.59
CA GLY A 60 -9.29 2.73 -2.34
C GLY A 60 -10.09 2.91 -3.63
N LYS A 61 -9.54 3.62 -4.59
CA LYS A 61 -10.18 3.79 -5.91
C LYS A 61 -10.36 2.46 -6.63
N ILE A 62 -9.35 1.60 -6.56
CA ILE A 62 -9.42 0.27 -7.17
C ILE A 62 -10.52 -0.55 -6.50
N LEU A 63 -10.53 -0.55 -5.18
CA LEU A 63 -11.53 -1.30 -4.40
C LEU A 63 -12.95 -0.82 -4.70
N LEU A 64 -13.19 0.48 -4.66
CA LEU A 64 -14.50 1.06 -4.90
C LEU A 64 -14.95 0.88 -6.35
N GLY A 65 -14.03 0.86 -7.30
CA GLY A 65 -14.34 0.61 -8.70
C GLY A 65 -14.83 -0.82 -8.94
N LYS A 66 -14.25 -1.79 -8.21
CA LYS A 66 -14.64 -3.20 -8.32
C LYS A 66 -15.88 -3.53 -7.48
N TYR A 67 -16.04 -2.86 -6.36
CA TYR A 67 -17.09 -3.19 -5.38
C TYR A 67 -17.84 -1.92 -4.98
N PRO A 68 -18.75 -1.44 -5.85
CA PRO A 68 -19.47 -0.18 -5.58
C PRO A 68 -20.28 -0.20 -4.28
N ALA A 69 -20.72 -1.36 -3.82
CA ALA A 69 -21.46 -1.48 -2.57
C ALA A 69 -20.64 -1.06 -1.35
N ALA A 70 -19.31 -1.15 -1.42
CA ALA A 70 -18.40 -0.74 -0.35
C ALA A 70 -18.54 0.75 -0.03
N VAL A 71 -18.92 1.57 -1.00
CA VAL A 71 -19.11 3.01 -0.82
C VAL A 71 -20.18 3.28 0.25
N LYS A 72 -21.27 2.53 0.22
CA LYS A 72 -22.35 2.69 1.22
C LYS A 72 -21.84 2.43 2.62
N TYR A 73 -21.07 1.37 2.80
CA TYR A 73 -20.51 1.04 4.11
C TYR A 73 -19.55 2.09 4.61
N CYS A 74 -18.68 2.59 3.75
CA CYS A 74 -17.75 3.66 4.10
C CYS A 74 -18.48 4.92 4.53
N LEU A 75 -19.52 5.32 3.80
CA LEU A 75 -20.33 6.48 4.12
C LEU A 75 -21.08 6.30 5.44
N SER A 76 -21.63 5.11 5.68
CA SER A 76 -22.31 4.78 6.92
C SER A 76 -21.39 4.89 8.13
N LEU A 77 -20.17 4.36 8.02
CA LEU A 77 -19.16 4.44 9.09
C LEU A 77 -18.75 5.88 9.35
N TYR A 78 -18.58 6.67 8.30
CA TYR A 78 -18.23 8.08 8.43
C TYR A 78 -19.32 8.86 9.15
N THR A 79 -20.57 8.64 8.77
CA THR A 79 -21.74 9.28 9.40
C THR A 79 -21.84 8.88 10.87
N LEU A 80 -21.66 7.60 11.19
CA LEU A 80 -21.68 7.10 12.56
C LEU A 80 -20.59 7.78 13.41
N LYS A 81 -19.40 7.90 12.86
CA LYS A 81 -18.30 8.58 13.54
C LYS A 81 -18.64 10.02 13.88
N ASP A 82 -19.28 10.75 12.97
CA ASP A 82 -19.70 12.13 13.21
C ASP A 82 -20.78 12.20 14.27
N SER A 83 -21.68 11.23 14.30
CA SER A 83 -22.74 11.16 15.32
C SER A 83 -22.21 10.92 16.72
N LEU A 84 -21.04 10.27 16.84
CA LEU A 84 -20.42 9.96 18.12
C LEU A 84 -19.57 11.10 18.68
N LYS A 85 -19.32 12.13 17.90
CA LYS A 85 -18.64 13.33 18.37
C LYS A 85 -19.60 14.19 19.16
#